data_c86902b861cdc6c19a18444fd7c8c961
#
_entry.id   c86902b861cdc6c19a18444fd7c8c961
#
_cell.length_a   1.000
_cell.length_b   1.000
_cell.length_c   1.000
_cell.angle_alpha   90.00
_cell.angle_beta   90.00
_cell.angle_gamma   90.00
#
_symmetry.space_group_name_H-M   'P 1'
#
loop_
_entity.id
_entity.type
_entity.pdbx_description
1 polymer ?
#
loop_
_entity_poly.entity_id
_entity_poly.type
_entity_poly.pdbx_seq_one_letter_code
_entity_poly.pdbx_strand_id
1 'polypeptide(L)'
;SEMCIRDRPRTLGLYLYGDLEVSSIDELPPGRQKVDTYYTDKKDSERVYGFAIKELEKKRQIYVVCPLVEENEKLDLSSVNSLMEELKKKYFENFVVGMIYGKMPAKDKEDIMNKFNKFEIDVLISTTVIEVGVNVPNASMIIIENAERFGLSQLHQLRGRVGRGENKSYCFLIADIKSKKVKQRMEILKNSNDGFYI
;
A
#
# COMPACT_ATOMS: atom_id res chain seq x y z
N SER A 1 4.32 24.99 0.98
CA SER A 1 4.10 24.92 0.45
C SER A 1 4.02 24.69 0.45
N GLU A 2 4.14 24.23 0.41
CA GLU A 2 3.92 23.97 -0.17
C GLU A 2 3.68 23.49 0.04
N MET A 3 3.65 22.98 0.16
CA MET A 3 3.31 22.52 -0.23
C MET A 3 3.18 22.02 0.03
N CYS A 4 3.11 21.68 0.29
CA CYS A 4 2.85 21.21 0.04
C CYS A 4 2.68 20.73 0.25
N ILE A 5 2.60 20.35 0.23
CA ILE A 5 2.37 19.96 -0.16
C ILE A 5 2.17 19.37 0.39
N ARG A 6 1.90 18.79 0.66
CA ARG A 6 1.64 18.20 0.75
C ARG A 6 0.87 18.04 1.07
N ASP A 7 0.32 17.91 1.19
CA ASP A 7 -0.38 17.91 1.06
C ASP A 7 -0.93 17.97 0.78
N ARG A 8 -1.31 17.79 0.37
CA ARG A 8 -1.66 18.07 -0.40
C ARG A 8 -2.48 18.30 -0.79
N PRO A 9 -3.17 18.44 -0.81
CA PRO A 9 -4.02 18.65 -1.44
C PRO A 9 -4.01 19.21 -2.21
N ARG A 10 -3.92 19.31 -2.41
CA ARG A 10 -4.18 19.79 -3.40
C ARG A 10 -4.39 19.03 -4.33
N THR A 11 -4.46 18.54 -4.38
CA THR A 11 -4.60 17.99 -5.31
C THR A 11 -5.55 17.35 -5.69
N LEU A 12 -6.32 16.92 -5.35
CA LEU A 12 -7.12 16.22 -5.81
C LEU A 12 -7.80 16.78 -6.78
N GLY A 13 -8.39 17.22 -6.90
CA GLY A 13 -9.13 17.62 -7.89
C GLY A 13 -8.32 18.04 -8.86
N LEU A 14 -7.29 18.20 -8.55
CA LEU A 14 -6.49 18.64 -9.32
C LEU A 14 -6.28 17.90 -10.43
N TYR A 15 -6.20 16.73 -10.35
CA TYR A 15 -5.81 16.11 -11.45
C TYR A 15 -6.83 16.31 -12.38
N LEU A 16 -7.71 16.79 -11.90
CA LEU A 16 -8.69 17.03 -12.72
C LEU A 16 -8.29 18.16 -13.46
N TYR A 17 -7.39 18.79 -12.96
CA TYR A 17 -6.91 19.86 -13.59
C TYR A 17 -5.59 19.93 -13.21
N GLY A 18 -5.20 19.05 -12.61
CA GLY A 18 -4.03 19.18 -12.11
C GLY A 18 -2.83 19.23 -12.87
N ASP A 19 -2.92 19.44 -13.96
CA ASP A 19 -1.76 19.61 -14.74
C ASP A 19 -0.95 20.76 -14.28
N LEU A 20 -1.50 21.61 -13.48
CA LEU A 20 -0.81 22.78 -13.21
C LEU A 20 0.42 22.64 -12.49
N GLU A 21 0.45 22.01 -11.46
CA GLU A 21 1.60 22.07 -10.66
C GLU A 21 2.53 20.96 -10.82
N VAL A 22 2.16 19.95 -11.47
CA VAL A 22 2.99 18.77 -11.59
C VAL A 22 4.35 19.08 -12.14
N SER A 23 4.42 19.94 -13.11
CA SER A 23 5.67 20.25 -13.75
C SER A 23 6.66 20.98 -12.84
N SER A 24 6.20 21.52 -11.74
CA SER A 24 7.08 22.24 -10.87
C SER A 24 7.68 21.35 -9.78
N ILE A 25 7.29 20.09 -9.76
CA ILE A 25 7.74 19.19 -8.71
C ILE A 25 8.36 17.96 -9.34
N ASP A 26 9.57 18.09 -9.78
CA ASP A 26 10.26 16.99 -10.43
C ASP A 26 11.10 16.20 -9.45
N GLU A 27 11.42 16.75 -8.32
CA GLU A 27 12.29 16.09 -7.37
C GLU A 27 11.54 15.56 -6.17
N LEU A 28 11.84 14.34 -5.81
CA LEU A 28 11.30 13.75 -4.61
C LEU A 28 12.17 14.19 -3.42
N PRO A 29 11.60 14.28 -2.23
CA PRO A 29 12.38 14.57 -1.04
C PRO A 29 13.54 13.61 -0.89
N PRO A 30 14.65 14.00 -0.27
CA PRO A 30 15.79 13.12 -0.06
C PRO A 30 15.38 11.82 0.61
N GLY A 31 15.89 10.70 0.11
CA GLY A 31 15.56 9.39 0.65
C GLY A 31 14.29 8.77 0.11
N ARG A 32 13.60 9.47 -0.81
CA ARG A 32 12.39 8.93 -1.42
C ARG A 32 12.69 8.48 -2.85
N GLN A 33 12.10 7.35 -3.22
CA GLN A 33 12.17 6.84 -4.57
C GLN A 33 10.80 6.97 -5.21
N LYS A 34 10.79 7.04 -6.52
CA LYS A 34 9.54 7.00 -7.25
C LYS A 34 8.91 5.62 -7.08
N VAL A 35 7.63 5.59 -6.84
CA VAL A 35 6.90 4.32 -6.69
C VAL A 35 6.12 4.05 -7.96
N ASP A 36 6.40 2.94 -8.61
CA ASP A 36 5.65 2.55 -9.80
C ASP A 36 4.31 1.97 -9.37
N THR A 37 3.23 2.53 -9.88
CA THR A 37 1.88 2.14 -9.48
C THR A 37 1.20 1.39 -10.61
N TYR A 38 0.65 0.25 -10.29
CA TYR A 38 -0.09 -0.58 -11.24
C TYR A 38 -1.44 -0.95 -10.64
N TYR A 39 -2.42 -1.22 -11.47
CA TYR A 39 -3.67 -1.76 -11.00
C TYR A 39 -4.06 -2.98 -11.82
N THR A 40 -4.81 -3.88 -11.23
CA THR A 40 -5.27 -5.06 -11.91
C THR A 40 -6.64 -5.48 -11.42
N ASP A 41 -7.32 -6.27 -12.21
CA ASP A 41 -8.60 -6.83 -11.81
C ASP A 41 -8.36 -7.93 -10.78
N LYS A 42 -9.29 -8.12 -9.88
CA LYS A 42 -9.20 -9.12 -8.83
C LYS A 42 -8.94 -10.53 -9.37
N LYS A 43 -9.47 -10.85 -10.52
CA LYS A 43 -9.27 -12.18 -11.13
C LYS A 43 -7.81 -12.42 -11.55
N ASP A 44 -7.03 -11.37 -11.72
CA ASP A 44 -5.63 -11.47 -12.13
C ASP A 44 -4.65 -11.28 -10.99
N SER A 45 -5.13 -11.38 -9.75
CA SER A 45 -4.30 -11.16 -8.57
C SER A 45 -3.10 -12.09 -8.46
N GLU A 46 -3.17 -13.27 -9.06
CA GLU A 46 -2.04 -14.20 -9.06
C GLU A 46 -0.77 -13.59 -9.63
N ARG A 47 -0.92 -12.71 -10.62
CA ARG A 47 0.22 -12.06 -11.24
C ARG A 47 0.92 -11.12 -10.27
N VAL A 48 0.13 -10.44 -9.46
CA VAL A 48 0.65 -9.52 -8.44
C VAL A 48 1.41 -10.31 -7.38
N TYR A 49 0.85 -11.40 -6.89
CA TYR A 49 1.51 -12.20 -5.87
C TYR A 49 2.72 -12.95 -6.41
N GLY A 50 2.72 -13.30 -7.69
CA GLY A 50 3.91 -13.85 -8.34
C GLY A 50 5.06 -12.84 -8.35
N PHE A 51 4.74 -11.58 -8.60
CA PHE A 51 5.73 -10.51 -8.55
C PHE A 51 6.21 -10.32 -7.10
N ALA A 52 5.30 -10.43 -6.13
CA ALA A 52 5.64 -10.31 -4.72
C ALA A 52 6.66 -11.37 -4.29
N ILE A 53 6.49 -12.60 -4.74
CA ILE A 53 7.41 -13.69 -4.42
C ILE A 53 8.82 -13.36 -4.93
N LYS A 54 8.91 -12.79 -6.12
CA LYS A 54 10.22 -12.41 -6.68
C LYS A 54 10.91 -11.34 -5.82
N GLU A 55 10.13 -10.38 -5.31
CA GLU A 55 10.69 -9.36 -4.42
C GLU A 55 11.14 -9.98 -3.11
N LEU A 56 10.39 -10.93 -2.57
CA LEU A 56 10.76 -11.62 -1.34
C LEU A 56 12.03 -12.45 -1.54
N GLU A 57 12.20 -13.06 -2.69
CA GLU A 57 13.41 -13.82 -3.00
C GLU A 57 14.64 -12.92 -3.05
N LYS A 58 14.46 -11.65 -3.34
CA LYS A 58 15.52 -10.65 -3.29
C LYS A 58 15.75 -10.11 -1.87
N LYS A 59 15.12 -10.72 -0.87
CA LYS A 59 15.21 -10.33 0.54
C LYS A 59 14.57 -8.97 0.84
N ARG A 60 13.60 -8.58 0.03
CA ARG A 60 12.81 -7.37 0.28
C ARG A 60 11.56 -7.72 1.05
N GLN A 61 10.90 -6.71 1.57
CA GLN A 61 9.71 -6.91 2.38
C GLN A 61 8.49 -6.27 1.74
N ILE A 62 7.31 -6.78 2.09
CA ILE A 62 6.08 -6.42 1.42
C ILE A 62 4.99 -6.10 2.42
N TYR A 63 4.19 -5.07 2.11
CA TYR A 63 2.94 -4.80 2.80
C TYR A 63 1.79 -5.34 1.97
N VAL A 64 0.80 -5.92 2.64
CA VAL A 64 -0.47 -6.25 2.01
C VAL A 64 -1.56 -5.58 2.86
N VAL A 65 -2.31 -4.69 2.26
CA VAL A 65 -3.34 -3.93 2.96
C VAL A 65 -4.71 -4.29 2.43
N CYS A 66 -5.64 -4.57 3.32
CA CYS A 66 -7.03 -4.81 2.95
C CYS A 66 -7.92 -3.82 3.71
N PRO A 67 -9.11 -3.52 3.18
CA PRO A 67 -9.97 -2.55 3.83
C PRO A 67 -10.54 -3.07 5.14
N LEU A 68 -10.78 -2.16 6.07
CA LEU A 68 -11.45 -2.47 7.30
C LEU A 68 -12.88 -2.88 6.97
N VAL A 69 -13.32 -4.02 7.46
CA VAL A 69 -14.64 -4.56 7.11
C VAL A 69 -15.76 -3.86 7.83
N GLU A 70 -15.52 -3.20 8.90
CA GLU A 70 -16.49 -2.40 9.65
C GLU A 70 -15.81 -2.07 10.93
N GLU A 71 -16.46 -1.33 11.78
CA GLU A 71 -15.94 -1.02 13.11
C GLU A 71 -16.06 -2.22 14.05
N ASN A 72 -16.39 -3.39 13.52
CA ASN A 72 -16.53 -4.59 14.32
C ASN A 72 -15.20 -5.32 14.41
N GLU A 73 -14.62 -5.34 15.59
CA GLU A 73 -13.34 -5.96 15.85
C GLU A 73 -13.26 -7.43 15.43
N LYS A 74 -14.32 -8.18 15.70
CA LYS A 74 -14.32 -9.61 15.38
C LYS A 74 -14.31 -9.87 13.88
N LEU A 75 -15.06 -9.07 13.13
CA LEU A 75 -15.10 -9.21 11.67
C LEU A 75 -13.78 -8.74 11.06
N ASP A 76 -13.19 -7.69 11.59
CA ASP A 76 -11.92 -7.19 11.12
C ASP A 76 -10.82 -8.24 11.33
N LEU A 77 -10.73 -8.81 12.53
CA LEU A 77 -9.75 -9.85 12.83
C LEU A 77 -9.97 -11.10 11.98
N SER A 78 -11.22 -11.50 11.81
CA SER A 78 -11.57 -12.65 10.98
C SER A 78 -11.16 -12.46 9.52
N SER A 79 -11.38 -11.26 8.98
CA SER A 79 -11.01 -10.95 7.62
C SER A 79 -9.50 -11.00 7.41
N VAL A 80 -8.74 -10.42 8.33
CA VAL A 80 -7.29 -10.44 8.25
C VAL A 80 -6.76 -11.87 8.36
N ASN A 81 -7.31 -12.65 9.29
CA ASN A 81 -6.89 -14.03 9.47
C ASN A 81 -7.17 -14.87 8.25
N SER A 82 -8.34 -14.71 7.64
CA SER A 82 -8.70 -15.44 6.43
C SER A 82 -7.76 -15.12 5.28
N LEU A 83 -7.47 -13.85 5.11
CA LEU A 83 -6.55 -13.42 4.06
C LEU A 83 -5.14 -13.94 4.34
N MET A 84 -4.69 -13.86 5.57
CA MET A 84 -3.38 -14.34 5.95
C MET A 84 -3.23 -15.84 5.67
N GLU A 85 -4.22 -16.64 6.06
CA GLU A 85 -4.19 -18.08 5.83
C GLU A 85 -4.20 -18.40 4.34
N GLU A 86 -5.03 -17.71 3.58
CA GLU A 86 -5.11 -17.92 2.14
C GLU A 86 -3.79 -17.59 1.46
N LEU A 87 -3.23 -16.43 1.74
CA LEU A 87 -2.00 -15.98 1.10
C LEU A 87 -0.81 -16.83 1.53
N LYS A 88 -0.76 -17.20 2.80
CA LYS A 88 0.33 -18.04 3.29
C LYS A 88 0.31 -19.41 2.62
N LYS A 89 -0.86 -19.99 2.48
CA LYS A 89 -1.01 -21.30 1.84
C LYS A 89 -0.69 -21.24 0.35
N LYS A 90 -1.16 -20.20 -0.34
CA LYS A 90 -1.00 -20.12 -1.80
C LYS A 90 0.36 -19.59 -2.25
N TYR A 91 0.89 -18.61 -1.54
CA TYR A 91 2.06 -17.87 -2.04
C TYR A 91 3.23 -17.75 -1.07
N PHE A 92 2.95 -17.65 0.22
CA PHE A 92 3.96 -17.28 1.20
C PHE A 92 4.33 -18.38 2.18
N GLU A 93 4.20 -19.63 1.76
CA GLU A 93 4.48 -20.77 2.62
C GLU A 93 5.90 -20.74 3.19
N ASN A 94 6.86 -20.25 2.42
CA ASN A 94 8.25 -20.21 2.82
C ASN A 94 8.68 -18.87 3.44
N PHE A 95 7.74 -18.01 3.73
CA PHE A 95 8.04 -16.67 4.24
C PHE A 95 7.31 -16.42 5.56
N VAL A 96 7.85 -15.52 6.37
CA VAL A 96 7.21 -15.18 7.65
C VAL A 96 6.19 -14.08 7.41
N VAL A 97 4.94 -14.37 7.76
CA VAL A 97 3.84 -13.44 7.58
C VAL A 97 3.35 -12.96 8.94
N GLY A 98 3.28 -11.65 9.10
CA GLY A 98 2.70 -11.03 10.29
C GLY A 98 1.42 -10.31 9.94
N MET A 99 0.61 -10.00 10.93
CA MET A 99 -0.63 -9.25 10.70
C MET A 99 -0.87 -8.19 11.75
N ILE A 100 -1.53 -7.11 11.34
CA ILE A 100 -1.99 -6.04 12.20
C ILE A 100 -3.45 -5.77 11.84
N TYR A 101 -4.30 -5.65 12.85
CA TYR A 101 -5.71 -5.29 12.63
C TYR A 101 -6.07 -4.05 13.45
N GLY A 102 -7.18 -3.41 13.09
CA GLY A 102 -7.52 -2.08 13.59
C GLY A 102 -7.51 -1.91 15.10
N LYS A 103 -8.13 -2.83 15.84
CA LYS A 103 -8.24 -2.73 17.29
C LYS A 103 -7.23 -3.55 18.06
N MET A 104 -6.20 -3.99 17.39
CA MET A 104 -5.10 -4.65 18.05
C MET A 104 -4.49 -3.72 19.11
N PRO A 105 -4.12 -4.22 20.28
CA PRO A 105 -3.48 -3.37 21.28
C PRO A 105 -2.24 -2.67 20.75
N ALA A 106 -2.05 -1.44 21.13
CA ALA A 106 -0.95 -0.61 20.59
C ALA A 106 0.42 -1.27 20.79
N LYS A 107 0.62 -1.92 21.91
CA LYS A 107 1.87 -2.60 22.20
C LYS A 107 2.12 -3.74 21.21
N ASP A 108 1.07 -4.49 20.89
CA ASP A 108 1.19 -5.61 19.97
C ASP A 108 1.46 -5.11 18.55
N LYS A 109 0.83 -4.00 18.15
CA LYS A 109 1.13 -3.38 16.85
C LYS A 109 2.59 -2.95 16.78
N GLU A 110 3.08 -2.34 17.86
CA GLU A 110 4.45 -1.89 17.90
C GLU A 110 5.43 -3.06 17.82
N ASP A 111 5.14 -4.14 18.54
CA ASP A 111 5.99 -5.33 18.52
C ASP A 111 6.06 -5.94 17.11
N ILE A 112 4.93 -6.03 16.43
CA ILE A 112 4.88 -6.55 15.06
C ILE A 112 5.65 -5.62 14.11
N MET A 113 5.46 -4.31 14.22
CA MET A 113 6.18 -3.36 13.38
C MET A 113 7.68 -3.41 13.61
N ASN A 114 8.10 -3.59 14.87
CA ASN A 114 9.51 -3.73 15.19
C ASN A 114 10.10 -4.99 14.57
N LYS A 115 9.38 -6.10 14.62
CA LYS A 115 9.82 -7.34 13.98
C LYS A 115 9.93 -7.18 12.47
N PHE A 116 8.98 -6.47 11.87
CA PHE A 116 9.01 -6.20 10.45
C PHE A 116 10.22 -5.33 10.10
N ASN A 117 10.47 -4.30 10.88
CA ASN A 117 11.61 -3.43 10.65
C ASN A 117 12.95 -4.14 10.84
N LYS A 118 13.00 -5.18 11.66
CA LYS A 118 14.22 -5.95 11.91
C LYS A 118 14.38 -7.15 10.97
N PHE A 119 13.61 -7.21 9.92
CA PHE A 119 13.64 -8.31 8.95
C PHE A 119 13.21 -9.67 9.51
N GLU A 120 12.49 -9.67 10.61
CA GLU A 120 11.96 -10.90 11.19
C GLU A 120 10.61 -11.29 10.59
N ILE A 121 9.97 -10.37 9.89
CA ILE A 121 8.72 -10.60 9.16
C ILE A 121 8.97 -10.17 7.72
N ASP A 122 8.58 -11.02 6.77
CA ASP A 122 8.76 -10.75 5.35
C ASP A 122 7.54 -10.05 4.73
N VAL A 123 6.36 -10.47 5.14
CA VAL A 123 5.10 -9.93 4.62
C VAL A 123 4.26 -9.45 5.79
N LEU A 124 3.84 -8.20 5.77
CA LEU A 124 2.96 -7.64 6.79
C LEU A 124 1.59 -7.37 6.20
N ILE A 125 0.58 -8.06 6.73
CA ILE A 125 -0.81 -7.88 6.31
C ILE A 125 -1.51 -6.98 7.31
N SER A 126 -2.23 -5.97 6.83
CA SER A 126 -2.91 -5.01 7.70
C SER A 126 -4.28 -4.63 7.17
N THR A 127 -5.25 -4.42 8.06
CA THR A 127 -6.57 -3.93 7.66
C THR A 127 -6.70 -2.43 7.76
N THR A 128 -5.68 -1.74 8.19
CA THR A 128 -5.79 -0.31 8.43
C THR A 128 -4.57 0.41 7.89
N VAL A 129 -4.72 1.71 7.73
CA VAL A 129 -3.58 2.54 7.38
C VAL A 129 -2.59 2.43 8.53
N ILE A 130 -1.38 2.05 8.23
CA ILE A 130 -0.36 1.90 9.23
C ILE A 130 0.11 3.30 9.61
N GLU A 131 -0.38 3.78 10.74
CA GLU A 131 -0.11 5.13 11.17
C GLU A 131 1.20 5.27 11.89
N VAL A 132 1.90 4.20 12.04
CA VAL A 132 3.09 4.22 12.83
C VAL A 132 4.19 4.97 12.13
N GLY A 133 4.86 5.81 12.83
CA GLY A 133 5.99 6.54 12.30
C GLY A 133 7.22 5.68 12.02
N VAL A 134 7.04 4.37 11.92
CA VAL A 134 8.16 3.47 11.65
C VAL A 134 8.43 3.44 10.16
N ASN A 135 9.64 3.77 9.80
CA ASN A 135 10.09 3.76 8.44
C ASN A 135 10.75 2.40 8.16
N VAL A 136 10.28 1.69 7.16
CA VAL A 136 10.84 0.40 6.77
C VAL A 136 11.42 0.52 5.35
N PRO A 137 12.67 0.96 5.25
CA PRO A 137 13.28 1.20 3.94
C PRO A 137 13.34 -0.03 3.03
N ASN A 138 13.43 -1.21 3.63
CA ASN A 138 13.49 -2.45 2.85
C ASN A 138 12.14 -2.89 2.29
N ALA A 139 11.05 -2.24 2.69
CA ALA A 139 9.72 -2.54 2.15
C ALA A 139 9.60 -1.90 0.77
N SER A 140 9.66 -2.74 -0.25
CA SER A 140 9.69 -2.29 -1.64
C SER A 140 8.37 -2.46 -2.37
N MET A 141 7.38 -3.07 -1.76
CA MET A 141 6.12 -3.33 -2.43
C MET A 141 4.96 -3.21 -1.47
N ILE A 142 3.90 -2.59 -1.93
CA ILE A 142 2.64 -2.58 -1.20
C ILE A 142 1.55 -3.07 -2.12
N ILE A 143 0.78 -4.04 -1.65
CA ILE A 143 -0.36 -4.60 -2.38
C ILE A 143 -1.61 -4.14 -1.64
N ILE A 144 -2.52 -3.49 -2.34
CA ILE A 144 -3.77 -3.01 -1.75
C ILE A 144 -4.92 -3.82 -2.31
N GLU A 145 -5.49 -4.69 -1.46
CA GLU A 145 -6.62 -5.53 -1.81
C GLU A 145 -7.91 -4.71 -1.74
N ASN A 146 -8.84 -4.98 -2.63
CA ASN A 146 -10.11 -4.27 -2.70
C ASN A 146 -9.89 -2.75 -2.70
N ALA A 147 -9.00 -2.31 -3.55
CA ALA A 147 -8.59 -0.90 -3.61
C ALA A 147 -9.75 0.05 -3.85
N GLU A 148 -10.84 -0.43 -4.51
CA GLU A 148 -12.01 0.39 -4.75
C GLU A 148 -12.71 0.84 -3.46
N ARG A 149 -12.43 0.20 -2.34
CA ARG A 149 -13.05 0.56 -1.06
C ARG A 149 -12.30 1.66 -0.32
N PHE A 150 -11.14 2.05 -0.80
CA PHE A 150 -10.37 3.12 -0.19
C PHE A 150 -10.62 4.44 -0.91
N GLY A 151 -10.57 5.54 -0.18
CA GLY A 151 -10.58 6.85 -0.79
C GLY A 151 -9.23 7.14 -1.46
N LEU A 152 -9.20 8.05 -2.42
CA LEU A 152 -7.96 8.38 -3.11
C LEU A 152 -6.86 8.88 -2.17
N SER A 153 -7.21 9.69 -1.18
CA SER A 153 -6.22 10.18 -0.23
C SER A 153 -5.63 9.04 0.60
N GLN A 154 -6.45 8.06 0.96
CA GLN A 154 -5.97 6.89 1.69
C GLN A 154 -5.01 6.07 0.83
N LEU A 155 -5.34 5.90 -0.45
CA LEU A 155 -4.48 5.18 -1.37
C LEU A 155 -3.13 5.89 -1.54
N HIS A 156 -3.13 7.21 -1.61
CA HIS A 156 -1.89 7.98 -1.65
C HIS A 156 -1.06 7.79 -0.38
N GLN A 157 -1.70 7.80 0.78
CA GLN A 157 -0.99 7.57 2.05
C GLN A 157 -0.39 6.18 2.10
N LEU A 158 -1.13 5.17 1.66
CA LEU A 158 -0.64 3.80 1.64
C LEU A 158 0.54 3.65 0.67
N ARG A 159 0.42 4.23 -0.51
CA ARG A 159 1.52 4.20 -1.48
C ARG A 159 2.79 4.83 -0.90
N GLY A 160 2.63 5.85 -0.09
CA GLY A 160 3.75 6.52 0.55
C GLY A 160 4.49 5.70 1.59
N ARG A 161 4.01 4.51 1.92
CA ARG A 161 4.69 3.62 2.87
C ARG A 161 5.89 2.89 2.25
N VAL A 162 5.99 2.90 0.93
CA VAL A 162 7.15 2.32 0.24
C VAL A 162 7.90 3.45 -0.46
N GLY A 163 9.03 3.14 -1.07
CA GLY A 163 9.85 4.14 -1.73
C GLY A 163 10.76 4.90 -0.77
N ARG A 164 11.02 4.33 0.39
CA ARG A 164 11.83 4.99 1.43
C ARG A 164 13.25 4.49 1.52
N GLY A 165 13.62 3.53 0.69
CA GLY A 165 14.96 2.99 0.65
C GLY A 165 15.57 3.17 -0.73
N GLU A 166 16.66 2.47 -0.98
CA GLU A 166 17.37 2.54 -2.25
C GLU A 166 16.74 1.66 -3.34
N ASN A 167 15.92 0.68 -2.92
CA ASN A 167 15.34 -0.25 -3.87
C ASN A 167 14.15 0.36 -4.60
N LYS A 168 13.99 -0.02 -5.85
CA LYS A 168 12.83 0.38 -6.61
C LYS A 168 11.58 -0.15 -5.92
N SER A 169 10.55 0.66 -5.85
CA SER A 169 9.35 0.34 -5.11
C SER A 169 8.10 0.31 -5.99
N TYR A 170 7.13 -0.49 -5.56
CA TYR A 170 5.93 -0.76 -6.35
C TYR A 170 4.68 -0.69 -5.50
N CYS A 171 3.61 -0.17 -6.09
CA CYS A 171 2.29 -0.16 -5.48
C CYS A 171 1.33 -0.86 -6.43
N PHE A 172 0.75 -1.98 -5.99
CA PHE A 172 -0.20 -2.71 -6.80
C PHE A 172 -1.60 -2.57 -6.20
N LEU A 173 -2.54 -2.14 -7.03
CA LEU A 173 -3.93 -1.98 -6.61
C LEU A 173 -4.73 -3.12 -7.22
N ILE A 174 -5.35 -3.93 -6.37
CA ILE A 174 -6.20 -5.01 -6.81
C ILE A 174 -7.63 -4.57 -6.56
N ALA A 175 -8.43 -4.47 -7.60
CA ALA A 175 -9.78 -3.95 -7.52
C ALA A 175 -10.73 -4.73 -8.40
N ASP A 176 -12.02 -4.68 -8.06
CA ASP A 176 -13.05 -5.24 -8.91
C ASP A 176 -13.36 -4.15 -9.95
N ILE A 177 -12.80 -4.28 -11.14
CA ILE A 177 -12.90 -3.27 -12.17
C ILE A 177 -14.12 -3.52 -13.06
N LYS A 178 -15.29 -3.62 -12.47
CA LYS A 178 -16.51 -3.78 -13.24
C LYS A 178 -17.11 -2.43 -13.59
N SER A 179 -16.82 -1.43 -12.80
CA SER A 179 -17.36 -0.10 -12.97
C SER A 179 -16.34 0.79 -13.66
N LYS A 180 -16.82 1.60 -14.60
CA LYS A 180 -16.00 2.58 -15.29
C LYS A 180 -15.43 3.58 -14.30
N LYS A 181 -16.20 3.89 -13.25
CA LYS A 181 -15.80 4.83 -12.21
C LYS A 181 -14.61 4.30 -11.42
N VAL A 182 -14.63 3.01 -11.08
CA VAL A 182 -13.53 2.39 -10.35
C VAL A 182 -12.28 2.40 -11.22
N LYS A 183 -12.43 2.06 -12.49
CA LYS A 183 -11.31 2.07 -13.42
C LYS A 183 -10.68 3.45 -13.54
N GLN A 184 -11.49 4.50 -13.62
CA GLN A 184 -11.00 5.86 -13.67
C GLN A 184 -10.21 6.24 -12.42
N ARG A 185 -10.70 5.85 -11.25
CA ARG A 185 -9.97 6.12 -10.00
C ARG A 185 -8.61 5.45 -9.97
N MET A 186 -8.54 4.21 -10.44
CA MET A 186 -7.29 3.48 -10.48
C MET A 186 -6.30 4.13 -11.45
N GLU A 187 -6.81 4.59 -12.61
CA GLU A 187 -5.97 5.26 -13.59
C GLU A 187 -5.41 6.58 -13.05
N ILE A 188 -6.23 7.32 -12.32
CA ILE A 188 -5.78 8.57 -11.71
C ILE A 188 -4.62 8.32 -10.76
N LEU A 189 -4.74 7.33 -9.90
CA LEU A 189 -3.69 7.03 -8.96
C LEU A 189 -2.44 6.51 -9.65
N LYS A 190 -2.61 5.65 -10.64
CA LYS A 190 -1.50 5.11 -11.40
C LYS A 190 -0.67 6.20 -12.06
N ASN A 191 -1.35 7.21 -12.60
CA ASN A 191 -0.68 8.28 -13.33
C ASN A 191 -0.18 9.42 -12.43
N SER A 192 -0.45 9.37 -11.14
CA SER A 192 -0.01 10.41 -10.24
C SER A 192 1.34 10.07 -9.61
N ASN A 193 2.06 11.11 -9.19
CA ASN A 193 3.33 10.93 -8.51
C ASN A 193 3.18 11.45 -7.09
N ASP A 194 3.36 10.59 -6.11
CA ASP A 194 3.44 10.97 -4.71
C ASP A 194 2.38 11.93 -4.20
N GLY A 195 1.19 11.81 -4.71
CA GLY A 195 0.09 12.60 -4.21
C GLY A 195 -0.06 13.98 -4.79
N PHE A 196 0.65 14.30 -5.86
CA PHE A 196 0.49 15.59 -6.47
C PHE A 196 -0.80 15.69 -7.26
N TYR A 197 -1.37 14.57 -7.61
CA TYR A 197 -2.64 14.59 -8.26
C TYR A 197 -3.63 13.98 -7.34
N ILE A 198 -4.79 14.48 -7.43
CA ILE A 198 -5.86 13.84 -6.71
C ILE A 198 -7.09 13.78 -7.52
#